data_e7afc96d41b0c432a1d35003e48677af
#
_entry.id   e7afc96d41b0c432a1d35003e48677af
#
_cell.length_a   1.000
_cell.length_b   1.000
_cell.length_c   1.000
_cell.angle_alpha   90.00
_cell.angle_beta   90.00
_cell.angle_gamma   90.00
#
_symmetry.space_group_name_H-M   'P 1'
#
loop_
_entity.id
_entity.type
_entity.pdbx_description
1 polymer ?
#
loop_
_entity_poly.entity_id
_entity_poly.type
_entity_poly.pdbx_seq_one_letter_code
_entity_poly.pdbx_strand_id
1 'polypeptide(L)'
;MHKLSVYQTYTMLYTNLSLSYVTTHIHNFHFVKTGLFIFSLSRGFSFTAHKVFDKSPQRHTTIITDKGYEALASFVKGNVLGKKPTKYELCTALNYCAKTRNSRLGSQIHAKVVHTGFDQNLYINSALVNVYAKCGSMGEAMKVFDGMELHDEVSWTSMICGLSQNGQGGEALCLFKEMLTTPVRPNCFTYVSVVSACTEQESVFKCGELVHAHVVMRGHESNSFVISVLIDYYAKCGRMDKAVMLFGSCAYNDDVVLNTMISAYSHNRQGEDALRLFAKVHNANAGLSEHTLTSILDACGALTVLRQGKQVHALVTKMGSDRNTFVVGALINMYSKCGNIDEACHVFYQTGYKNNVLWTSLITAYAQSGRGLDALKIFDHLLTEKRFDPDHVCFTVVLTACNHSGLLDKGISYFKKMTSDYNLVPEVDQYACLIDLYARKGDLESAKRVMEEMPFYANAVMWSSFLSSCKEYGNVELGREAAYKLFELEPRSPVPYLVLADIYASAGLWNEVQNIRKLMNENGLRKCLAGWSWVEVDRTE
;
A
#
# COMPACT_ATOMS: atom_id res chain seq x y z
N MET A 1 8.60 -1.39 39.41
CA MET A 1 7.36 -2.13 39.70
C MET A 1 6.43 -2.28 38.47
N HIS A 2 6.44 -1.38 37.47
CA HIS A 2 5.62 -1.52 36.27
C HIS A 2 6.05 -2.66 35.30
N LYS A 3 7.32 -3.07 35.30
CA LYS A 3 7.82 -4.18 34.45
C LYS A 3 7.33 -5.58 34.89
N LEU A 4 7.01 -5.78 36.16
CA LEU A 4 6.54 -7.08 36.69
C LEU A 4 5.04 -7.35 36.41
N SER A 5 4.22 -6.32 36.30
CA SER A 5 2.77 -6.45 36.03
C SER A 5 2.50 -6.88 34.59
N VAL A 6 3.34 -6.46 33.64
CA VAL A 6 3.24 -6.86 32.23
C VAL A 6 3.66 -8.33 32.04
N TYR A 7 4.62 -8.81 32.83
CA TYR A 7 5.10 -10.20 32.78
C TYR A 7 4.05 -11.24 33.20
N GLN A 8 3.24 -10.93 34.21
CA GLN A 8 2.25 -11.89 34.72
C GLN A 8 1.02 -12.02 33.81
N THR A 9 0.65 -10.95 33.08
CA THR A 9 -0.50 -10.98 32.14
C THR A 9 -0.16 -11.74 30.87
N TYR A 10 1.09 -11.71 30.43
CA TYR A 10 1.52 -12.36 29.20
C TYR A 10 1.80 -13.87 29.34
N THR A 11 2.21 -14.34 30.52
CA THR A 11 2.46 -15.77 30.76
C THR A 11 1.17 -16.59 30.76
N MET A 12 0.03 -16.02 31.15
CA MET A 12 -1.27 -16.70 31.10
C MET A 12 -1.91 -16.77 29.71
N LEU A 13 -1.54 -15.86 28.79
CA LEU A 13 -2.01 -15.90 27.40
C LEU A 13 -1.29 -16.92 26.53
N TYR A 14 -0.09 -17.35 26.92
CA TYR A 14 0.71 -18.31 26.17
C TYR A 14 0.18 -19.75 26.24
N THR A 15 -0.60 -20.11 27.25
CA THR A 15 -1.09 -21.48 27.45
C THR A 15 -2.47 -21.76 26.84
N ASN A 16 -3.25 -20.74 26.47
CA ASN A 16 -4.65 -20.94 26.03
C ASN A 16 -4.95 -20.65 24.56
N LEU A 17 -3.98 -20.20 23.75
CA LEU A 17 -4.20 -19.89 22.32
C LEU A 17 -3.56 -20.89 21.35
N SER A 18 -3.00 -22.00 21.85
CA SER A 18 -2.17 -22.90 21.03
C SER A 18 -2.90 -24.01 20.28
N LEU A 19 -4.20 -24.18 20.38
CA LEU A 19 -4.82 -25.43 19.85
C LEU A 19 -6.09 -25.32 19.00
N SER A 20 -6.75 -24.18 18.87
CA SER A 20 -8.04 -24.19 18.15
C SER A 20 -8.10 -23.52 16.77
N TYR A 21 -7.07 -22.79 16.34
CA TYR A 21 -7.11 -22.03 15.06
C TYR A 21 -6.24 -22.61 13.93
N VAL A 22 -5.37 -23.58 14.23
CA VAL A 22 -4.43 -24.15 13.24
C VAL A 22 -4.94 -25.43 12.60
N THR A 23 -5.97 -26.07 13.17
CA THR A 23 -6.44 -27.39 12.71
C THR A 23 -7.41 -27.38 11.53
N THR A 24 -7.90 -26.23 11.06
CA THR A 24 -8.93 -26.18 10.00
C THR A 24 -8.37 -25.95 8.59
N HIS A 25 -7.11 -25.62 8.40
CA HIS A 25 -6.55 -25.32 7.06
C HIS A 25 -5.37 -26.22 6.61
N ILE A 26 -5.00 -27.26 7.37
CA ILE A 26 -3.87 -28.13 7.00
C ILE A 26 -4.30 -29.40 6.21
N HIS A 27 -5.55 -29.55 5.84
CA HIS A 27 -6.02 -30.80 5.22
C HIS A 27 -6.01 -30.86 3.69
N ASN A 28 -5.35 -29.96 2.97
CA ASN A 28 -5.29 -30.01 1.51
C ASN A 28 -3.90 -29.97 0.87
N PHE A 29 -2.87 -30.47 1.55
CA PHE A 29 -1.59 -30.76 0.89
C PHE A 29 -1.31 -32.25 0.95
N HIS A 30 -1.89 -33.01 0.00
CA HIS A 30 -1.45 -34.37 -0.30
C HIS A 30 -0.55 -34.37 -1.53
N PHE A 31 0.71 -34.74 -1.26
CA PHE A 31 1.63 -35.51 -2.11
C PHE A 31 1.31 -35.61 -3.61
N VAL A 32 2.15 -35.00 -4.43
CA VAL A 32 2.54 -35.59 -5.70
C VAL A 32 4.06 -35.80 -5.69
N LYS A 33 4.44 -37.03 -5.39
CA LYS A 33 5.78 -37.57 -5.65
C LYS A 33 5.86 -37.97 -7.12
N THR A 34 7.05 -37.79 -7.68
CA THR A 34 7.60 -38.41 -8.88
C THR A 34 7.23 -37.82 -10.25
N GLY A 35 8.28 -37.30 -10.87
CA GLY A 35 8.33 -36.97 -12.29
C GLY A 35 9.70 -36.40 -12.67
N LEU A 36 10.74 -37.23 -12.59
CA LEU A 36 12.02 -36.95 -13.25
C LEU A 36 11.78 -36.80 -14.75
N PHE A 37 11.82 -35.58 -15.27
CA PHE A 37 12.05 -35.35 -16.68
C PHE A 37 13.50 -34.92 -16.88
N ILE A 38 14.32 -35.91 -17.26
CA ILE A 38 15.64 -35.70 -17.83
C ILE A 38 15.43 -35.16 -19.23
N PHE A 39 15.55 -33.84 -19.41
CA PHE A 39 15.74 -33.28 -20.76
C PHE A 39 17.24 -33.17 -21.02
N SER A 40 17.71 -34.05 -21.90
CA SER A 40 18.99 -34.01 -22.56
C SER A 40 19.16 -32.66 -23.28
N LEU A 41 19.94 -31.76 -22.75
CA LEU A 41 20.40 -30.52 -23.36
C LEU A 41 21.83 -30.72 -23.88
N SER A 42 21.93 -31.39 -25.03
CA SER A 42 23.07 -31.23 -25.94
C SER A 42 22.56 -30.41 -27.11
N ARG A 43 22.92 -29.15 -27.18
CA ARG A 43 23.27 -28.32 -28.34
C ARG A 43 23.01 -26.83 -28.10
N GLY A 44 24.07 -26.03 -28.15
CA GLY A 44 24.03 -24.70 -28.73
C GLY A 44 23.67 -23.54 -27.79
N PHE A 45 24.48 -23.22 -26.81
CA PHE A 45 24.47 -21.91 -26.19
C PHE A 45 25.31 -20.92 -27.00
N SER A 46 24.69 -20.30 -28.01
CA SER A 46 25.25 -19.08 -28.62
C SER A 46 24.74 -17.88 -27.82
N PHE A 47 25.60 -17.30 -27.00
CA PHE A 47 25.37 -16.07 -26.27
C PHE A 47 25.55 -14.89 -27.23
N THR A 48 24.48 -14.38 -27.80
CA THR A 48 24.49 -13.06 -28.45
C THR A 48 24.38 -11.97 -27.39
N ALA A 49 25.52 -11.64 -26.79
CA ALA A 49 25.68 -10.54 -25.83
C ALA A 49 25.34 -9.16 -26.42
N HIS A 50 25.17 -9.05 -27.74
CA HIS A 50 24.97 -7.76 -28.42
C HIS A 50 23.53 -7.23 -28.48
N LYS A 51 22.52 -7.99 -28.09
CA LYS A 51 21.11 -7.54 -28.21
C LYS A 51 20.40 -7.18 -26.89
N VAL A 52 21.05 -7.33 -25.73
CA VAL A 52 20.44 -6.99 -24.44
C VAL A 52 20.71 -5.53 -24.04
N PHE A 53 21.63 -4.83 -24.73
CA PHE A 53 22.11 -3.52 -24.32
C PHE A 53 21.50 -2.33 -25.07
N ASP A 54 20.61 -2.53 -26.04
CA ASP A 54 20.26 -1.45 -26.99
C ASP A 54 18.79 -1.04 -26.98
N LYS A 55 18.09 -1.07 -25.86
CA LYS A 55 16.79 -0.38 -25.71
C LYS A 55 16.53 0.04 -24.26
N SER A 56 17.20 1.11 -23.80
CA SER A 56 16.67 1.96 -22.73
C SER A 56 16.93 3.43 -23.05
N PRO A 57 15.95 4.35 -22.82
CA PRO A 57 16.15 5.76 -23.10
C PRO A 57 17.20 6.33 -22.16
N GLN A 58 18.02 7.21 -22.69
CA GLN A 58 19.12 7.91 -22.04
C GLN A 58 18.67 8.55 -20.72
N ARG A 59 19.11 7.98 -19.61
CA ARG A 59 19.13 8.67 -18.31
C ARG A 59 20.52 9.23 -18.11
N HIS A 60 20.57 10.49 -17.75
CA HIS A 60 21.79 11.22 -17.39
C HIS A 60 22.70 10.38 -16.49
N THR A 61 23.85 10.04 -16.99
CA THR A 61 24.91 9.28 -16.37
C THR A 61 25.56 10.10 -15.27
N THR A 62 25.16 9.88 -14.03
CA THR A 62 26.12 9.99 -12.93
C THR A 62 26.93 8.70 -12.99
N ILE A 63 28.22 8.82 -13.30
CA ILE A 63 29.19 7.73 -13.32
C ILE A 63 29.37 7.25 -11.87
N ILE A 64 28.46 6.39 -11.42
CA ILE A 64 28.72 5.49 -10.30
C ILE A 64 29.13 4.18 -10.99
N THR A 65 30.42 3.88 -11.01
CA THR A 65 30.94 2.56 -11.35
C THR A 65 30.31 1.57 -10.37
N ASP A 66 29.19 0.95 -10.78
CA ASP A 66 28.48 -0.01 -9.93
C ASP A 66 29.34 -1.28 -9.92
N LYS A 67 30.06 -1.52 -8.81
CA LYS A 67 30.87 -2.75 -8.60
C LYS A 67 30.11 -4.03 -8.96
N GLY A 68 28.78 -3.99 -8.86
CA GLY A 68 27.89 -5.08 -9.27
C GLY A 68 27.87 -5.30 -10.78
N TYR A 69 27.89 -4.23 -11.57
CA TYR A 69 27.95 -4.33 -13.04
C TYR A 69 29.31 -4.87 -13.49
N GLU A 70 30.41 -4.38 -12.90
CA GLU A 70 31.76 -4.87 -13.21
C GLU A 70 31.92 -6.36 -12.87
N ALA A 71 31.39 -6.78 -11.72
CA ALA A 71 31.40 -8.18 -11.32
C ALA A 71 30.56 -9.07 -12.26
N LEU A 72 29.39 -8.58 -12.71
CA LEU A 72 28.58 -9.28 -13.70
C LEU A 72 29.29 -9.38 -15.04
N ALA A 73 29.91 -8.28 -15.51
CA ALA A 73 30.68 -8.27 -16.76
C ALA A 73 31.88 -9.23 -16.68
N SER A 74 32.58 -9.28 -15.55
CA SER A 74 33.66 -10.23 -15.29
C SER A 74 33.16 -11.67 -15.27
N PHE A 75 32.01 -11.96 -14.64
CA PHE A 75 31.38 -13.26 -14.62
C PHE A 75 31.02 -13.72 -16.05
N VAL A 76 30.35 -12.86 -16.85
CA VAL A 76 29.97 -13.17 -18.23
C VAL A 76 31.22 -13.43 -19.10
N LYS A 77 32.26 -12.59 -18.98
CA LYS A 77 33.53 -12.74 -19.69
C LYS A 77 34.25 -14.02 -19.28
N GLY A 78 34.30 -14.33 -17.98
CA GLY A 78 34.89 -15.57 -17.47
C GLY A 78 34.15 -16.81 -17.97
N ASN A 79 32.82 -16.75 -18.03
CA ASN A 79 32.00 -17.86 -18.53
C ASN A 79 32.21 -18.14 -20.03
N VAL A 80 32.36 -17.07 -20.85
CA VAL A 80 32.71 -17.18 -22.28
C VAL A 80 34.11 -17.81 -22.47
N LEU A 81 35.06 -17.50 -21.59
CA LEU A 81 36.41 -18.05 -21.61
C LEU A 81 36.54 -19.43 -20.95
N GLY A 82 35.43 -20.07 -20.56
CA GLY A 82 35.42 -21.39 -19.93
C GLY A 82 36.00 -21.41 -18.51
N LYS A 83 36.19 -20.27 -17.88
CA LYS A 83 36.72 -20.17 -16.53
C LYS A 83 35.66 -20.53 -15.50
N LYS A 84 36.01 -21.36 -14.50
CA LYS A 84 35.09 -21.66 -13.39
C LYS A 84 34.91 -20.40 -12.53
N PRO A 85 33.68 -19.93 -12.31
CA PRO A 85 33.44 -18.77 -11.46
C PRO A 85 33.77 -19.09 -10.00
N THR A 86 34.23 -18.08 -9.28
CA THR A 86 34.43 -18.15 -7.83
C THR A 86 33.09 -17.92 -7.11
N LYS A 87 32.98 -18.40 -5.87
CA LYS A 87 31.78 -18.14 -5.04
C LYS A 87 31.52 -16.64 -4.83
N TYR A 88 32.56 -15.81 -4.75
CA TYR A 88 32.41 -14.36 -4.63
C TYR A 88 31.81 -13.72 -5.89
N GLU A 89 32.27 -14.11 -7.07
CA GLU A 89 31.72 -13.64 -8.36
C GLU A 89 30.25 -14.03 -8.51
N LEU A 90 29.89 -15.27 -8.13
CA LEU A 90 28.49 -15.74 -8.16
C LEU A 90 27.60 -14.93 -7.21
N CYS A 91 27.99 -14.74 -5.93
CA CYS A 91 27.23 -13.95 -4.98
C CYS A 91 27.05 -12.50 -5.43
N THR A 92 28.12 -11.87 -5.95
CA THR A 92 28.06 -10.48 -6.41
C THR A 92 27.16 -10.33 -7.64
N ALA A 93 27.24 -11.27 -8.59
CA ALA A 93 26.36 -11.29 -9.77
C ALA A 93 24.88 -11.53 -9.37
N LEU A 94 24.60 -12.42 -8.42
CA LEU A 94 23.26 -12.64 -7.88
C LEU A 94 22.72 -11.40 -7.17
N ASN A 95 23.51 -10.75 -6.32
CA ASN A 95 23.12 -9.51 -5.66
C ASN A 95 22.78 -8.39 -6.66
N TYR A 96 23.51 -8.30 -7.77
CA TYR A 96 23.18 -7.38 -8.85
C TYR A 96 21.85 -7.75 -9.54
N CYS A 97 21.60 -9.05 -9.80
CA CYS A 97 20.32 -9.52 -10.33
C CYS A 97 19.15 -9.18 -9.39
N ALA A 98 19.33 -9.32 -8.08
CA ALA A 98 18.35 -8.95 -7.07
C ALA A 98 18.05 -7.43 -7.10
N LYS A 99 19.10 -6.60 -7.20
CA LYS A 99 18.96 -5.13 -7.28
C LYS A 99 18.24 -4.67 -8.54
N THR A 100 18.52 -5.33 -9.67
CA THR A 100 17.92 -4.99 -10.98
C THR A 100 16.61 -5.75 -11.27
N ARG A 101 16.17 -6.63 -10.37
CA ARG A 101 15.02 -7.52 -10.53
C ARG A 101 15.05 -8.33 -11.83
N ASN A 102 16.23 -8.80 -12.22
CA ASN A 102 16.42 -9.57 -13.44
C ASN A 102 16.33 -11.08 -13.18
N SER A 103 15.10 -11.61 -13.20
CA SER A 103 14.81 -13.03 -12.94
C SER A 103 15.48 -13.96 -13.94
N ARG A 104 15.50 -13.57 -15.24
CA ARG A 104 16.08 -14.37 -16.32
C ARG A 104 17.58 -14.60 -16.13
N LEU A 105 18.30 -13.57 -15.75
CA LEU A 105 19.74 -13.68 -15.48
C LEU A 105 19.99 -14.44 -14.17
N GLY A 106 19.16 -14.20 -13.16
CA GLY A 106 19.20 -14.93 -11.88
C GLY A 106 19.06 -16.44 -12.07
N SER A 107 18.10 -16.90 -12.89
CA SER A 107 17.92 -18.33 -13.18
C SER A 107 19.07 -18.93 -13.99
N GLN A 108 19.70 -18.17 -14.89
CA GLN A 108 20.90 -18.62 -15.61
C GLN A 108 22.09 -18.81 -14.66
N ILE A 109 22.28 -17.87 -13.72
CA ILE A 109 23.34 -18.01 -12.71
C ILE A 109 23.04 -19.18 -11.78
N HIS A 110 21.77 -19.40 -11.40
CA HIS A 110 21.37 -20.55 -10.60
C HIS A 110 21.73 -21.88 -11.29
N ALA A 111 21.40 -22.03 -12.58
CA ALA A 111 21.80 -23.20 -13.35
C ALA A 111 23.33 -23.41 -13.35
N LYS A 112 24.10 -22.32 -13.39
CA LYS A 112 25.56 -22.39 -13.30
C LYS A 112 26.05 -22.78 -11.90
N VAL A 113 25.38 -22.30 -10.85
CA VAL A 113 25.66 -22.70 -9.44
C VAL A 113 25.54 -24.21 -9.30
N VAL A 114 24.44 -24.81 -9.76
CA VAL A 114 24.23 -26.27 -9.76
C VAL A 114 25.32 -26.98 -10.56
N HIS A 115 25.62 -26.51 -11.78
CA HIS A 115 26.62 -27.14 -12.65
C HIS A 115 28.05 -27.08 -12.06
N THR A 116 28.36 -26.06 -11.25
CA THR A 116 29.69 -25.89 -10.63
C THR A 116 29.82 -26.54 -9.28
N GLY A 117 28.75 -27.14 -8.72
CA GLY A 117 28.72 -27.81 -7.42
C GLY A 117 28.71 -26.85 -6.22
N PHE A 118 28.17 -25.64 -6.41
CA PHE A 118 27.99 -24.65 -5.32
C PHE A 118 26.55 -24.61 -4.77
N ASP A 119 25.72 -25.57 -5.14
CA ASP A 119 24.30 -25.70 -4.76
C ASP A 119 24.07 -25.92 -3.26
N GLN A 120 25.09 -26.34 -2.51
CA GLN A 120 25.04 -26.45 -1.04
C GLN A 120 25.77 -25.29 -0.33
N ASN A 121 26.19 -24.27 -1.07
CA ASN A 121 26.86 -23.14 -0.45
C ASN A 121 25.86 -22.15 0.18
N LEU A 122 25.89 -22.02 1.50
CA LEU A 122 24.99 -21.19 2.29
C LEU A 122 24.84 -19.75 1.78
N TYR A 123 25.95 -19.08 1.48
CA TYR A 123 25.96 -17.68 1.01
C TYR A 123 25.35 -17.53 -0.38
N ILE A 124 25.60 -18.50 -1.27
CA ILE A 124 25.04 -18.48 -2.63
C ILE A 124 23.56 -18.77 -2.58
N ASN A 125 23.12 -19.73 -1.76
CA ASN A 125 21.70 -20.06 -1.60
C ASN A 125 20.91 -18.89 -0.98
N SER A 126 21.45 -18.21 0.04
CA SER A 126 20.84 -17.00 0.58
C SER A 126 20.73 -15.89 -0.47
N ALA A 127 21.73 -15.74 -1.33
CA ALA A 127 21.67 -14.78 -2.45
C ALA A 127 20.65 -15.21 -3.52
N LEU A 128 20.49 -16.50 -3.83
CA LEU A 128 19.47 -17.03 -4.73
C LEU A 128 18.06 -16.80 -4.18
N VAL A 129 17.82 -17.09 -2.90
CA VAL A 129 16.56 -16.78 -2.21
C VAL A 129 16.21 -15.30 -2.37
N ASN A 130 17.17 -14.40 -2.12
CA ASN A 130 16.97 -12.96 -2.27
C ASN A 130 16.66 -12.55 -3.74
N VAL A 131 17.31 -13.15 -4.74
CA VAL A 131 17.02 -12.89 -6.16
C VAL A 131 15.58 -13.27 -6.49
N TYR A 132 15.19 -14.50 -6.19
CA TYR A 132 13.85 -15.01 -6.52
C TYR A 132 12.76 -14.24 -5.78
N ALA A 133 12.98 -13.93 -4.50
CA ALA A 133 12.07 -13.13 -3.69
C ALA A 133 11.86 -11.73 -4.28
N LYS A 134 12.93 -11.02 -4.62
CA LYS A 134 12.85 -9.68 -5.23
C LYS A 134 12.27 -9.67 -6.65
N CYS A 135 12.35 -10.80 -7.34
CA CYS A 135 11.72 -10.97 -8.66
C CYS A 135 10.26 -11.45 -8.59
N GLY A 136 9.68 -11.63 -7.40
CA GLY A 136 8.31 -12.12 -7.22
C GLY A 136 8.13 -13.64 -7.43
N SER A 137 9.22 -14.38 -7.60
CA SER A 137 9.20 -15.83 -7.85
C SER A 137 9.31 -16.61 -6.53
N MET A 138 8.34 -16.41 -5.61
CA MET A 138 8.40 -16.98 -4.25
C MET A 138 8.45 -18.51 -4.22
N GLY A 139 7.78 -19.19 -5.16
CA GLY A 139 7.84 -20.65 -5.27
C GLY A 139 9.26 -21.18 -5.54
N GLU A 140 10.06 -20.46 -6.36
CA GLU A 140 11.46 -20.84 -6.60
C GLU A 140 12.35 -20.46 -5.40
N ALA A 141 12.05 -19.33 -4.74
CA ALA A 141 12.75 -18.94 -3.50
C ALA A 141 12.56 -20.02 -2.41
N MET A 142 11.34 -20.53 -2.22
CA MET A 142 11.01 -21.56 -1.26
C MET A 142 11.73 -22.87 -1.59
N LYS A 143 11.74 -23.29 -2.85
CA LYS A 143 12.47 -24.53 -3.26
C LYS A 143 13.97 -24.46 -2.95
N VAL A 144 14.59 -23.30 -3.17
CA VAL A 144 16.01 -23.10 -2.82
C VAL A 144 16.17 -23.14 -1.31
N PHE A 145 15.29 -22.47 -0.56
CA PHE A 145 15.34 -22.42 0.90
C PHE A 145 15.15 -23.82 1.49
N ASP A 146 14.13 -24.57 1.10
CA ASP A 146 13.84 -25.92 1.59
C ASP A 146 14.95 -26.94 1.22
N GLY A 147 15.66 -26.69 0.12
CA GLY A 147 16.78 -27.52 -0.34
C GLY A 147 18.10 -27.29 0.41
N MET A 148 18.17 -26.28 1.32
CA MET A 148 19.37 -26.01 2.10
C MET A 148 19.49 -26.99 3.28
N GLU A 149 20.67 -27.57 3.46
CA GLU A 149 20.94 -28.45 4.63
C GLU A 149 20.99 -27.67 5.96
N LEU A 150 21.44 -26.42 5.91
CA LEU A 150 21.55 -25.52 7.06
C LEU A 150 21.00 -24.15 6.71
N HIS A 151 20.28 -23.57 7.65
CA HIS A 151 19.78 -22.18 7.56
C HIS A 151 20.52 -21.29 8.56
N ASP A 152 21.01 -20.16 8.07
CA ASP A 152 21.56 -19.10 8.91
C ASP A 152 20.59 -17.93 9.09
N GLU A 153 21.00 -16.93 9.86
CA GLU A 153 20.23 -15.70 10.08
C GLU A 153 19.89 -14.99 8.77
N VAL A 154 20.80 -15.06 7.77
CA VAL A 154 20.62 -14.36 6.48
C VAL A 154 19.59 -15.06 5.62
N SER A 155 19.62 -16.39 5.53
CA SER A 155 18.65 -17.18 4.74
C SER A 155 17.23 -17.04 5.29
N TRP A 156 17.05 -17.19 6.62
CA TRP A 156 15.77 -16.98 7.30
C TRP A 156 15.24 -15.54 7.04
N THR A 157 16.07 -14.53 7.31
CA THR A 157 15.68 -13.13 7.13
C THR A 157 15.33 -12.82 5.67
N SER A 158 16.11 -13.33 4.71
CA SER A 158 15.85 -13.12 3.28
C SER A 158 14.52 -13.73 2.84
N MET A 159 14.19 -14.92 3.33
CA MET A 159 12.93 -15.59 2.99
C MET A 159 11.73 -14.89 3.62
N ILE A 160 11.80 -14.54 4.92
CA ILE A 160 10.75 -13.80 5.63
C ILE A 160 10.53 -12.43 4.97
N CYS A 161 11.61 -11.71 4.63
CA CYS A 161 11.54 -10.42 3.94
C CYS A 161 10.90 -10.57 2.56
N GLY A 162 11.27 -11.62 1.82
CA GLY A 162 10.70 -11.92 0.52
C GLY A 162 9.19 -12.18 0.58
N LEU A 163 8.74 -13.00 1.50
CA LEU A 163 7.32 -13.28 1.72
C LEU A 163 6.55 -12.00 2.08
N SER A 164 7.08 -11.20 3.01
CA SER A 164 6.49 -9.92 3.38
C SER A 164 6.35 -8.99 2.16
N GLN A 165 7.41 -8.77 1.40
CA GLN A 165 7.41 -7.87 0.24
C GLN A 165 6.52 -8.34 -0.93
N ASN A 166 6.16 -9.61 -0.97
CA ASN A 166 5.24 -10.16 -1.97
C ASN A 166 3.80 -10.34 -1.46
N GLY A 167 3.43 -9.69 -0.35
CA GLY A 167 2.07 -9.71 0.18
C GLY A 167 1.66 -11.03 0.86
N GLN A 168 2.62 -11.91 1.14
CA GLN A 168 2.40 -13.22 1.78
C GLN A 168 2.66 -13.14 3.30
N GLY A 169 2.05 -12.16 3.97
CA GLY A 169 2.30 -11.86 5.38
C GLY A 169 2.01 -13.02 6.34
N GLY A 170 0.97 -13.82 6.05
CA GLY A 170 0.65 -15.02 6.84
C GLY A 170 1.75 -16.06 6.79
N GLU A 171 2.31 -16.32 5.61
CA GLU A 171 3.42 -17.27 5.42
C GLU A 171 4.71 -16.75 6.06
N ALA A 172 4.98 -15.43 5.96
CA ALA A 172 6.11 -14.80 6.63
C ALA A 172 6.06 -14.99 8.16
N LEU A 173 4.87 -14.88 8.77
CA LEU A 173 4.67 -15.14 10.21
C LEU A 173 4.84 -16.61 10.57
N CYS A 174 4.35 -17.54 9.73
CA CYS A 174 4.57 -18.97 9.94
C CYS A 174 6.06 -19.30 9.93
N LEU A 175 6.78 -18.76 8.94
CA LEU A 175 8.22 -18.98 8.82
C LEU A 175 9.01 -18.34 9.98
N PHE A 176 8.59 -17.17 10.44
CA PHE A 176 9.17 -16.55 11.64
C PHE A 176 8.97 -17.40 12.89
N LYS A 177 7.76 -17.98 13.06
CA LYS A 177 7.48 -18.90 14.16
C LYS A 177 8.37 -20.14 14.10
N GLU A 178 8.60 -20.68 12.91
CA GLU A 178 9.50 -21.80 12.70
C GLU A 178 10.95 -21.42 13.04
N MET A 179 11.45 -20.27 12.58
CA MET A 179 12.76 -19.73 12.95
C MET A 179 12.95 -19.68 14.46
N LEU A 180 11.91 -19.29 15.23
CA LEU A 180 11.97 -19.24 16.70
C LEU A 180 12.14 -20.61 17.37
N THR A 181 11.84 -21.72 16.68
CA THR A 181 12.08 -23.08 17.17
C THR A 181 13.50 -23.57 16.91
N THR A 182 14.26 -22.86 16.09
CA THR A 182 15.66 -23.16 15.77
C THR A 182 16.62 -22.43 16.72
N PRO A 183 17.91 -22.81 16.76
CA PRO A 183 18.91 -22.06 17.52
C PRO A 183 19.26 -20.70 16.91
N VAL A 184 18.78 -20.39 15.69
CA VAL A 184 19.05 -19.14 14.98
C VAL A 184 18.22 -18.02 15.61
N ARG A 185 18.88 -16.90 15.92
CA ARG A 185 18.21 -15.75 16.56
C ARG A 185 17.76 -14.72 15.52
N PRO A 186 16.50 -14.21 15.60
CA PRO A 186 16.08 -13.10 14.78
C PRO A 186 16.89 -11.82 15.05
N ASN A 187 17.23 -11.10 14.01
CA ASN A 187 17.89 -9.78 14.06
C ASN A 187 16.88 -8.63 13.84
N CYS A 188 17.38 -7.38 13.86
CA CYS A 188 16.54 -6.21 13.63
C CYS A 188 15.84 -6.24 12.25
N PHE A 189 16.51 -6.73 11.19
CA PHE A 189 15.92 -6.83 9.85
C PHE A 189 14.80 -7.88 9.79
N THR A 190 14.96 -9.01 10.52
CA THR A 190 13.90 -10.00 10.68
C THR A 190 12.67 -9.37 11.32
N TYR A 191 12.84 -8.64 12.44
CA TYR A 191 11.71 -7.98 13.11
C TYR A 191 11.05 -6.93 12.22
N VAL A 192 11.82 -6.10 11.54
CA VAL A 192 11.27 -5.12 10.58
C VAL A 192 10.40 -5.82 9.54
N SER A 193 10.89 -6.91 8.95
CA SER A 193 10.15 -7.65 7.91
C SER A 193 8.87 -8.30 8.45
N VAL A 194 8.94 -8.91 9.64
CA VAL A 194 7.79 -9.56 10.28
C VAL A 194 6.72 -8.55 10.70
N VAL A 195 7.10 -7.41 11.28
CA VAL A 195 6.15 -6.35 11.66
C VAL A 195 5.53 -5.74 10.40
N SER A 196 6.31 -5.50 9.33
CA SER A 196 5.75 -5.06 8.04
C SER A 196 4.73 -6.06 7.49
N ALA A 197 5.01 -7.37 7.56
CA ALA A 197 4.07 -8.41 7.15
C ALA A 197 2.74 -8.34 7.94
N CYS A 198 2.78 -7.94 9.21
CA CYS A 198 1.59 -7.76 10.03
C CYS A 198 0.76 -6.53 9.62
N THR A 199 1.34 -5.54 8.91
CA THR A 199 0.62 -4.33 8.47
C THR A 199 -0.08 -4.48 7.14
N GLU A 200 0.31 -5.44 6.32
CA GLU A 200 -0.20 -5.62 4.95
C GLU A 200 -1.50 -6.43 4.89
N GLN A 201 -1.77 -7.26 5.90
CA GLN A 201 -2.93 -8.13 5.93
C GLN A 201 -3.71 -7.98 7.25
N GLU A 202 -4.96 -7.56 7.16
CA GLU A 202 -5.85 -7.37 8.32
C GLU A 202 -6.01 -8.63 9.18
N SER A 203 -6.00 -9.80 8.54
CA SER A 203 -6.10 -11.11 9.22
C SER A 203 -4.97 -11.38 10.21
N VAL A 204 -3.79 -10.77 10.02
CA VAL A 204 -2.60 -10.96 10.84
C VAL A 204 -2.25 -9.76 11.74
N PHE A 205 -3.06 -8.70 11.74
CA PHE A 205 -2.81 -7.51 12.57
C PHE A 205 -2.59 -7.85 14.05
N LYS A 206 -3.38 -8.77 14.61
CA LYS A 206 -3.25 -9.17 16.03
C LYS A 206 -1.89 -9.79 16.37
N CYS A 207 -1.19 -10.36 15.39
CA CYS A 207 0.11 -10.98 15.60
C CYS A 207 1.23 -9.96 15.87
N GLY A 208 1.08 -8.73 15.36
CA GLY A 208 2.10 -7.69 15.54
C GLY A 208 2.33 -7.29 17.01
N GLU A 209 1.30 -7.37 17.87
CA GLU A 209 1.48 -7.16 19.32
C GLU A 209 2.36 -8.25 19.96
N LEU A 210 2.24 -9.49 19.52
CA LEU A 210 3.08 -10.60 19.99
C LEU A 210 4.53 -10.42 19.51
N VAL A 211 4.69 -9.99 18.25
CA VAL A 211 6.02 -9.68 17.71
C VAL A 211 6.65 -8.52 18.48
N HIS A 212 5.89 -7.46 18.80
CA HIS A 212 6.37 -6.35 19.62
C HIS A 212 6.83 -6.83 21.01
N ALA A 213 6.04 -7.67 21.68
CA ALA A 213 6.45 -8.25 22.96
C ALA A 213 7.78 -9.03 22.85
N HIS A 214 7.96 -9.78 21.75
CA HIS A 214 9.20 -10.50 21.49
C HIS A 214 10.39 -9.56 21.20
N VAL A 215 10.18 -8.46 20.50
CA VAL A 215 11.17 -7.38 20.29
C VAL A 215 11.67 -6.84 21.64
N VAL A 216 10.76 -6.53 22.56
CA VAL A 216 11.08 -6.03 23.91
C VAL A 216 11.85 -7.08 24.71
N MET A 217 11.41 -8.33 24.72
CA MET A 217 12.10 -9.43 25.42
C MET A 217 13.53 -9.66 24.93
N ARG A 218 13.80 -9.39 23.65
CA ARG A 218 15.11 -9.58 23.03
C ARG A 218 15.99 -8.33 23.05
N GLY A 219 15.51 -7.20 23.58
CA GLY A 219 16.27 -5.97 23.74
C GLY A 219 16.48 -5.18 22.43
N HIS A 220 15.62 -5.38 21.43
CA HIS A 220 15.67 -4.63 20.16
C HIS A 220 14.81 -3.36 20.18
N GLU A 221 14.23 -3.01 21.34
CA GLU A 221 13.37 -1.84 21.54
C GLU A 221 14.08 -0.48 21.38
N SER A 222 15.41 -0.46 21.30
CA SER A 222 16.18 0.78 21.10
C SER A 222 16.63 0.98 19.64
N ASN A 223 16.35 0.03 18.75
CA ASN A 223 16.72 0.15 17.35
C ASN A 223 15.70 1.02 16.59
N SER A 224 16.15 2.12 15.99
CA SER A 224 15.28 3.10 15.32
C SER A 224 14.47 2.52 14.17
N PHE A 225 15.01 1.58 13.40
CA PHE A 225 14.26 0.92 12.32
C PHE A 225 13.13 0.03 12.86
N VAL A 226 13.39 -0.70 13.96
CA VAL A 226 12.37 -1.55 14.61
C VAL A 226 11.29 -0.67 15.23
N ILE A 227 11.67 0.41 15.89
CA ILE A 227 10.71 1.37 16.46
C ILE A 227 9.85 2.00 15.36
N SER A 228 10.47 2.45 14.27
CA SER A 228 9.74 3.08 13.16
C SER A 228 8.70 2.14 12.57
N VAL A 229 9.04 0.87 12.31
CA VAL A 229 8.07 -0.08 11.79
C VAL A 229 6.97 -0.43 12.80
N LEU A 230 7.25 -0.42 14.11
CA LEU A 230 6.24 -0.60 15.15
C LEU A 230 5.30 0.61 15.26
N ILE A 231 5.81 1.83 15.12
CA ILE A 231 4.99 3.05 15.04
C ILE A 231 4.05 2.98 13.84
N ASP A 232 4.57 2.64 12.64
CA ASP A 232 3.77 2.48 11.43
C ASP A 232 2.70 1.38 11.59
N TYR A 233 3.08 0.23 12.18
CA TYR A 233 2.14 -0.85 12.50
C TYR A 233 0.99 -0.38 13.39
N TYR A 234 1.28 0.27 14.53
CA TYR A 234 0.24 0.74 15.42
C TYR A 234 -0.62 1.84 14.80
N ALA A 235 -0.02 2.73 14.02
CA ALA A 235 -0.72 3.77 13.29
C ALA A 235 -1.72 3.17 12.27
N LYS A 236 -1.30 2.18 11.48
CA LYS A 236 -2.17 1.47 10.51
C LYS A 236 -3.28 0.66 11.19
N CYS A 237 -3.03 0.15 12.41
CA CYS A 237 -4.07 -0.49 13.22
C CYS A 237 -5.01 0.51 13.93
N GLY A 238 -4.89 1.82 13.68
CA GLY A 238 -5.66 2.86 14.38
C GLY A 238 -5.33 3.04 15.86
N ARG A 239 -4.21 2.48 16.34
CA ARG A 239 -3.78 2.51 17.74
C ARG A 239 -2.72 3.60 17.95
N MET A 240 -3.09 4.85 17.66
CA MET A 240 -2.20 6.01 17.81
C MET A 240 -1.73 6.22 19.25
N ASP A 241 -2.51 5.79 20.25
CA ASP A 241 -2.12 5.77 21.66
C ASP A 241 -0.78 5.02 21.88
N LYS A 242 -0.65 3.83 21.30
CA LYS A 242 0.57 3.01 21.37
C LYS A 242 1.71 3.58 20.53
N ALA A 243 1.41 4.11 19.34
CA ALA A 243 2.41 4.76 18.50
C ALA A 243 3.06 5.97 19.20
N VAL A 244 2.26 6.80 19.85
CA VAL A 244 2.72 7.97 20.64
C VAL A 244 3.55 7.53 21.86
N MET A 245 3.16 6.46 22.55
CA MET A 245 3.95 5.90 23.67
C MET A 245 5.33 5.44 23.21
N LEU A 246 5.40 4.71 22.09
CA LEU A 246 6.68 4.25 21.52
C LEU A 246 7.56 5.44 21.10
N PHE A 247 6.96 6.41 20.43
CA PHE A 247 7.66 7.63 20.05
C PHE A 247 8.23 8.38 21.27
N GLY A 248 7.45 8.48 22.36
CA GLY A 248 7.88 9.12 23.61
C GLY A 248 8.98 8.37 24.36
N SER A 249 9.19 7.09 24.11
CA SER A 249 10.25 6.27 24.72
C SER A 249 11.60 6.37 23.99
N CYS A 250 11.63 6.98 22.81
CA CYS A 250 12.83 7.10 21.98
C CYS A 250 13.61 8.38 22.29
N ALA A 251 14.92 8.35 22.03
CA ALA A 251 15.70 9.58 21.97
C ALA A 251 15.23 10.41 20.76
N TYR A 252 14.78 11.65 21.01
CA TYR A 252 14.12 12.55 20.04
C TYR A 252 14.95 13.01 18.82
N ASN A 253 16.10 12.38 18.53
CA ASN A 253 17.06 12.84 17.51
C ASN A 253 17.21 11.89 16.33
N ASP A 254 16.36 10.89 16.16
CA ASP A 254 16.43 9.99 15.01
C ASP A 254 15.45 10.43 13.92
N ASP A 255 16.01 10.88 12.79
CA ASP A 255 15.25 11.39 11.65
C ASP A 255 14.25 10.35 11.10
N VAL A 256 14.58 9.04 11.17
CA VAL A 256 13.71 7.97 10.67
C VAL A 256 12.45 7.86 11.53
N VAL A 257 12.62 7.90 12.86
CA VAL A 257 11.51 7.82 13.82
C VAL A 257 10.62 9.05 13.74
N LEU A 258 11.24 10.25 13.64
CA LEU A 258 10.53 11.53 13.49
C LEU A 258 9.68 11.56 12.21
N ASN A 259 10.29 11.19 11.09
CA ASN A 259 9.63 11.15 9.78
C ASN A 259 8.46 10.14 9.78
N THR A 260 8.64 8.96 10.40
CA THR A 260 7.58 7.96 10.53
C THR A 260 6.42 8.47 11.38
N MET A 261 6.69 9.16 12.49
CA MET A 261 5.65 9.68 13.36
C MET A 261 4.84 10.81 12.69
N ILE A 262 5.50 11.68 11.92
CA ILE A 262 4.82 12.70 11.11
C ILE A 262 3.86 12.04 10.11
N SER A 263 4.32 11.00 9.39
CA SER A 263 3.48 10.25 8.46
C SER A 263 2.32 9.54 9.17
N ALA A 264 2.58 8.94 10.35
CA ALA A 264 1.56 8.30 11.16
C ALA A 264 0.44 9.26 11.58
N TYR A 265 0.79 10.46 12.04
CA TYR A 265 -0.19 11.50 12.37
C TYR A 265 -1.00 11.94 11.14
N SER A 266 -0.34 12.18 10.00
CA SER A 266 -1.01 12.60 8.77
C SER A 266 -2.04 11.56 8.31
N HIS A 267 -1.65 10.28 8.22
CA HIS A 267 -2.53 9.20 7.78
C HIS A 267 -3.71 8.94 8.74
N ASN A 268 -3.53 9.18 10.04
CA ASN A 268 -4.58 9.02 11.05
C ASN A 268 -5.45 10.28 11.25
N ARG A 269 -5.45 11.22 10.29
CA ARG A 269 -6.22 12.46 10.33
C ARG A 269 -5.91 13.38 11.53
N GLN A 270 -4.72 13.22 12.12
CA GLN A 270 -4.18 14.07 13.18
C GLN A 270 -3.21 15.11 12.57
N GLY A 271 -3.66 15.82 11.55
CA GLY A 271 -2.84 16.74 10.75
C GLY A 271 -2.23 17.88 11.58
N GLU A 272 -2.93 18.37 12.61
CA GLU A 272 -2.37 19.39 13.50
C GLU A 272 -1.14 18.90 14.27
N ASP A 273 -1.18 17.66 14.79
CA ASP A 273 -0.05 17.09 15.50
C ASP A 273 1.12 16.80 14.56
N ALA A 274 0.81 16.39 13.30
CA ALA A 274 1.82 16.26 12.24
C ALA A 274 2.52 17.61 11.98
N LEU A 275 1.77 18.70 11.82
CA LEU A 275 2.32 20.04 11.60
C LEU A 275 3.11 20.57 12.80
N ARG A 276 2.64 20.33 14.03
CA ARG A 276 3.36 20.69 15.26
C ARG A 276 4.69 19.97 15.38
N LEU A 277 4.70 18.65 15.08
CA LEU A 277 5.92 17.85 15.11
C LEU A 277 6.88 18.30 14.00
N PHE A 278 6.38 18.51 12.78
CA PHE A 278 7.16 19.02 11.65
C PHE A 278 7.84 20.35 11.98
N ALA A 279 7.13 21.31 12.58
CA ALA A 279 7.71 22.60 12.98
C ALA A 279 8.88 22.42 13.97
N LYS A 280 8.77 21.49 14.92
CA LYS A 280 9.87 21.16 15.86
C LYS A 280 11.08 20.57 15.13
N VAL A 281 10.85 19.62 14.22
CA VAL A 281 11.90 18.96 13.43
C VAL A 281 12.62 19.97 12.51
N HIS A 282 11.87 20.83 11.84
CA HIS A 282 12.42 21.85 10.97
C HIS A 282 13.27 22.87 11.73
N ASN A 283 12.83 23.32 12.90
CA ASN A 283 13.60 24.24 13.75
C ASN A 283 14.87 23.60 14.31
N ALA A 284 14.89 22.29 14.49
CA ALA A 284 16.05 21.54 14.94
C ALA A 284 17.05 21.21 13.83
N ASN A 285 16.80 21.63 12.56
CA ASN A 285 17.57 21.27 11.36
C ASN A 285 17.77 19.75 11.18
N ALA A 286 16.83 18.94 11.65
CA ALA A 286 16.84 17.50 11.44
C ALA A 286 16.60 17.17 9.95
N GLY A 287 17.11 16.03 9.50
CA GLY A 287 17.02 15.60 8.10
C GLY A 287 15.57 15.28 7.69
N LEU A 288 15.00 16.11 6.81
CA LEU A 288 13.68 15.87 6.23
C LEU A 288 13.78 15.02 4.99
N SER A 289 12.99 13.94 4.93
CA SER A 289 12.87 13.11 3.74
C SER A 289 11.80 13.63 2.79
N GLU A 290 11.91 13.26 1.51
CA GLU A 290 10.84 13.56 0.52
C GLU A 290 9.50 12.96 0.94
N HIS A 291 9.51 11.78 1.58
CA HIS A 291 8.32 11.16 2.13
C HIS A 291 7.67 12.00 3.24
N THR A 292 8.48 12.64 4.09
CA THR A 292 7.97 13.55 5.13
C THR A 292 7.33 14.78 4.52
N LEU A 293 7.95 15.35 3.47
CA LEU A 293 7.38 16.49 2.74
C LEU A 293 6.04 16.13 2.11
N THR A 294 5.89 14.95 1.50
CA THR A 294 4.60 14.49 0.96
C THR A 294 3.55 14.35 2.06
N SER A 295 3.90 13.72 3.20
CA SER A 295 2.97 13.54 4.32
C SER A 295 2.50 14.86 4.93
N ILE A 296 3.39 15.86 5.02
CA ILE A 296 3.02 17.19 5.52
C ILE A 296 2.17 17.97 4.52
N LEU A 297 2.46 17.86 3.22
CA LEU A 297 1.62 18.45 2.18
C LEU A 297 0.22 17.83 2.20
N ASP A 298 0.11 16.52 2.38
CA ASP A 298 -1.18 15.85 2.53
C ASP A 298 -1.94 16.33 3.78
N ALA A 299 -1.24 16.50 4.91
CA ALA A 299 -1.83 17.07 6.12
C ALA A 299 -2.31 18.53 5.89
N CYS A 300 -1.51 19.38 5.21
CA CYS A 300 -1.91 20.73 4.86
C CYS A 300 -3.16 20.75 3.98
N GLY A 301 -3.23 19.86 2.99
CA GLY A 301 -4.40 19.71 2.12
C GLY A 301 -5.64 19.21 2.87
N ALA A 302 -5.48 18.25 3.77
CA ALA A 302 -6.58 17.72 4.57
C ALA A 302 -7.16 18.74 5.56
N LEU A 303 -6.30 19.60 6.13
CA LEU A 303 -6.70 20.70 7.02
C LEU A 303 -7.06 21.99 6.26
N THR A 304 -6.86 22.02 4.94
CA THR A 304 -7.06 23.22 4.09
C THR A 304 -6.25 24.44 4.53
N VAL A 305 -5.06 24.23 5.12
CA VAL A 305 -4.20 25.30 5.66
C VAL A 305 -3.19 25.78 4.59
N LEU A 306 -3.65 26.62 3.67
CA LEU A 306 -2.90 27.09 2.51
C LEU A 306 -1.57 27.77 2.89
N ARG A 307 -1.56 28.56 3.97
CA ARG A 307 -0.36 29.32 4.40
C ARG A 307 0.79 28.37 4.74
N GLN A 308 0.53 27.35 5.53
CA GLN A 308 1.51 26.31 5.88
C GLN A 308 1.93 25.52 4.64
N GLY A 309 0.98 25.17 3.76
CA GLY A 309 1.28 24.51 2.49
C GLY A 309 2.26 25.30 1.62
N LYS A 310 2.11 26.64 1.52
CA LYS A 310 3.05 27.53 0.81
C LYS A 310 4.44 27.56 1.46
N GLN A 311 4.53 27.51 2.79
CA GLN A 311 5.82 27.41 3.50
C GLN A 311 6.53 26.10 3.18
N VAL A 312 5.80 24.97 3.17
CA VAL A 312 6.36 23.67 2.79
C VAL A 312 6.78 23.68 1.31
N HIS A 313 6.02 24.29 0.41
CA HIS A 313 6.40 24.45 -1.00
C HIS A 313 7.73 25.20 -1.15
N ALA A 314 7.90 26.33 -0.45
CA ALA A 314 9.18 27.06 -0.44
C ALA A 314 10.34 26.19 0.08
N LEU A 315 10.10 25.32 1.07
CA LEU A 315 11.09 24.36 1.56
C LEU A 315 11.41 23.28 0.52
N VAL A 316 10.41 22.73 -0.17
CA VAL A 316 10.59 21.78 -1.28
C VAL A 316 11.51 22.35 -2.35
N THR A 317 11.28 23.61 -2.75
CA THR A 317 12.13 24.31 -3.74
C THR A 317 13.54 24.53 -3.21
N LYS A 318 13.70 24.93 -1.93
CA LYS A 318 15.02 25.13 -1.30
C LYS A 318 15.83 23.83 -1.23
N MET A 319 15.16 22.68 -1.02
CA MET A 319 15.78 21.35 -0.96
C MET A 319 16.04 20.76 -2.35
N GLY A 320 15.55 21.35 -3.42
CA GLY A 320 15.64 20.81 -4.78
C GLY A 320 14.79 19.56 -5.02
N SER A 321 13.77 19.33 -4.17
CA SER A 321 12.83 18.21 -4.29
C SER A 321 11.67 18.48 -5.26
N ASP A 322 11.65 19.66 -5.90
CA ASP A 322 10.72 20.06 -6.95
C ASP A 322 10.80 19.23 -8.26
N ARG A 323 11.82 18.36 -8.36
CA ARG A 323 11.97 17.37 -9.44
C ARG A 323 11.42 16.00 -9.11
N ASN A 324 11.12 15.75 -7.84
CA ASN A 324 10.53 14.46 -7.42
C ASN A 324 9.04 14.46 -7.74
N THR A 325 8.61 13.53 -8.61
CA THR A 325 7.23 13.45 -9.10
C THR A 325 6.20 13.21 -8.00
N PHE A 326 6.58 12.52 -6.91
CA PHE A 326 5.68 12.28 -5.77
C PHE A 326 5.48 13.56 -4.95
N VAL A 327 6.54 14.33 -4.72
CA VAL A 327 6.45 15.62 -4.02
C VAL A 327 5.66 16.64 -4.83
N VAL A 328 5.89 16.68 -6.14
CA VAL A 328 5.12 17.54 -7.05
C VAL A 328 3.64 17.14 -7.07
N GLY A 329 3.34 15.84 -7.13
CA GLY A 329 1.96 15.35 -7.03
C GLY A 329 1.28 15.74 -5.72
N ALA A 330 1.99 15.66 -4.60
CA ALA A 330 1.49 16.09 -3.29
C ALA A 330 1.25 17.63 -3.23
N LEU A 331 2.12 18.44 -3.86
CA LEU A 331 1.90 19.90 -3.99
C LEU A 331 0.64 20.21 -4.80
N ILE A 332 0.44 19.55 -5.94
CA ILE A 332 -0.77 19.72 -6.78
C ILE A 332 -2.01 19.36 -5.95
N ASN A 333 -1.99 18.24 -5.24
CA ASN A 333 -3.10 17.79 -4.38
C ASN A 333 -3.37 18.77 -3.23
N MET A 334 -2.32 19.24 -2.55
CA MET A 334 -2.43 20.22 -1.46
C MET A 334 -3.08 21.53 -1.94
N TYR A 335 -2.60 22.10 -3.05
CA TYR A 335 -3.16 23.34 -3.59
C TYR A 335 -4.61 23.17 -4.04
N SER A 336 -4.94 22.04 -4.67
CA SER A 336 -6.31 21.72 -5.08
C SER A 336 -7.26 21.65 -3.89
N LYS A 337 -6.89 20.90 -2.84
CA LYS A 337 -7.69 20.77 -1.61
C LYS A 337 -7.85 22.09 -0.87
N CYS A 338 -6.86 22.98 -0.95
CA CYS A 338 -6.96 24.34 -0.42
C CYS A 338 -7.73 25.31 -1.35
N GLY A 339 -8.37 24.83 -2.43
CA GLY A 339 -9.17 25.62 -3.35
C GLY A 339 -8.35 26.49 -4.33
N ASN A 340 -7.04 26.29 -4.42
CA ASN A 340 -6.16 27.08 -5.28
C ASN A 340 -5.69 26.27 -6.51
N ILE A 341 -6.64 26.01 -7.42
CA ILE A 341 -6.37 25.21 -8.62
C ILE A 341 -5.35 25.87 -9.57
N ASP A 342 -5.28 27.18 -9.60
CA ASP A 342 -4.37 27.90 -10.49
C ASP A 342 -2.91 27.67 -10.09
N GLU A 343 -2.59 27.70 -8.79
CA GLU A 343 -1.28 27.34 -8.28
C GLU A 343 -0.97 25.84 -8.51
N ALA A 344 -1.95 24.96 -8.36
CA ALA A 344 -1.77 23.53 -8.69
C ALA A 344 -1.37 23.35 -10.17
N CYS A 345 -2.03 24.05 -11.08
CA CYS A 345 -1.68 24.06 -12.50
C CYS A 345 -0.28 24.66 -12.73
N HIS A 346 0.06 25.76 -12.04
CA HIS A 346 1.36 26.39 -12.16
C HIS A 346 2.49 25.41 -11.78
N VAL A 347 2.38 24.73 -10.65
CA VAL A 347 3.32 23.69 -10.21
C VAL A 347 3.44 22.59 -11.26
N PHE A 348 2.31 22.11 -11.81
CA PHE A 348 2.32 21.08 -12.83
C PHE A 348 3.03 21.53 -14.11
N TYR A 349 2.75 22.74 -14.61
CA TYR A 349 3.34 23.23 -15.87
C TYR A 349 4.81 23.58 -15.75
N GLN A 350 5.29 23.98 -14.56
CA GLN A 350 6.70 24.23 -14.29
C GLN A 350 7.54 22.95 -14.30
N THR A 351 6.93 21.80 -14.03
CA THR A 351 7.65 20.52 -13.99
C THR A 351 8.05 20.11 -15.42
N GLY A 352 9.35 19.90 -15.63
CA GLY A 352 9.90 19.60 -16.96
C GLY A 352 9.50 18.24 -17.52
N TYR A 353 9.45 17.19 -16.67
CA TYR A 353 9.03 15.84 -17.03
C TYR A 353 7.70 15.49 -16.40
N LYS A 354 6.75 15.07 -17.23
CA LYS A 354 5.38 14.70 -16.82
C LYS A 354 5.18 13.20 -17.06
N ASN A 355 5.01 12.45 -15.99
CA ASN A 355 4.65 11.03 -16.02
C ASN A 355 3.14 10.85 -15.75
N ASN A 356 2.67 9.60 -15.83
CA ASN A 356 1.27 9.26 -15.58
C ASN A 356 0.77 9.73 -14.21
N VAL A 357 1.62 9.65 -13.17
CA VAL A 357 1.26 10.07 -11.80
C VAL A 357 0.90 11.56 -11.77
N LEU A 358 1.71 12.42 -12.39
CA LEU A 358 1.46 13.86 -12.40
C LEU A 358 0.20 14.24 -13.22
N TRP A 359 -0.02 13.57 -14.36
CA TRP A 359 -1.24 13.77 -15.13
C TRP A 359 -2.48 13.34 -14.34
N THR A 360 -2.44 12.19 -13.68
CA THR A 360 -3.51 11.71 -12.81
C THR A 360 -3.75 12.68 -11.64
N SER A 361 -2.68 13.23 -11.04
CA SER A 361 -2.79 14.25 -9.99
C SER A 361 -3.46 15.52 -10.49
N LEU A 362 -3.16 15.99 -11.70
CA LEU A 362 -3.79 17.18 -12.29
C LEU A 362 -5.28 16.93 -12.60
N ILE A 363 -5.61 15.77 -13.19
CA ILE A 363 -7.01 15.39 -13.47
C ILE A 363 -7.79 15.32 -12.15
N THR A 364 -7.19 14.74 -11.11
CA THR A 364 -7.77 14.67 -9.75
C THR A 364 -8.02 16.08 -9.19
N ALA A 365 -7.05 16.99 -9.35
CA ALA A 365 -7.16 18.37 -8.89
C ALA A 365 -8.34 19.10 -9.54
N TYR A 366 -8.51 18.98 -10.84
CA TYR A 366 -9.66 19.56 -11.54
C TYR A 366 -10.99 18.93 -11.10
N ALA A 367 -11.04 17.60 -10.97
CA ALA A 367 -12.23 16.88 -10.54
C ALA A 367 -12.69 17.33 -9.13
N GLN A 368 -11.75 17.40 -8.17
CA GLN A 368 -12.02 17.81 -6.80
C GLN A 368 -12.39 19.31 -6.67
N SER A 369 -11.89 20.14 -7.56
CA SER A 369 -12.21 21.59 -7.59
C SER A 369 -13.55 21.90 -8.27
N GLY A 370 -14.39 20.89 -8.55
CA GLY A 370 -15.67 21.07 -9.24
C GLY A 370 -15.56 21.35 -10.74
N ARG A 371 -14.34 21.29 -11.30
CA ARG A 371 -14.07 21.52 -12.73
C ARG A 371 -13.98 20.19 -13.51
N GLY A 372 -14.93 19.28 -13.28
CA GLY A 372 -14.92 17.94 -13.85
C GLY A 372 -14.90 17.92 -15.38
N LEU A 373 -15.57 18.85 -16.05
CA LEU A 373 -15.50 18.96 -17.51
C LEU A 373 -14.09 19.26 -18.04
N ASP A 374 -13.32 20.07 -17.33
CA ASP A 374 -11.94 20.37 -17.71
C ASP A 374 -11.02 19.17 -17.46
N ALA A 375 -11.26 18.42 -16.35
CA ALA A 375 -10.60 17.16 -16.09
C ALA A 375 -10.78 16.16 -17.26
N LEU A 376 -12.03 16.01 -17.74
CA LEU A 376 -12.36 15.12 -18.85
C LEU A 376 -11.76 15.58 -20.19
N LYS A 377 -11.71 16.89 -20.46
CA LYS A 377 -11.05 17.42 -21.66
C LYS A 377 -9.54 17.09 -21.67
N ILE A 378 -8.88 17.25 -20.53
CA ILE A 378 -7.45 16.89 -20.39
C ILE A 378 -7.26 15.41 -20.64
N PHE A 379 -8.09 14.56 -20.02
CA PHE A 379 -8.01 13.12 -20.20
C PHE A 379 -8.22 12.72 -21.67
N ASP A 380 -9.28 13.20 -22.33
CA ASP A 380 -9.56 12.93 -23.75
C ASP A 380 -8.39 13.36 -24.66
N HIS A 381 -7.78 14.53 -24.36
CA HIS A 381 -6.62 15.02 -25.12
C HIS A 381 -5.40 14.09 -24.95
N LEU A 382 -5.13 13.63 -23.72
CA LEU A 382 -4.02 12.70 -23.45
C LEU A 382 -4.18 11.35 -24.17
N LEU A 383 -5.41 10.84 -24.22
CA LEU A 383 -5.72 9.60 -24.96
C LEU A 383 -5.48 9.76 -26.47
N THR A 384 -5.84 10.93 -27.05
CA THR A 384 -5.63 11.18 -28.49
C THR A 384 -4.16 11.29 -28.86
N GLU A 385 -3.32 11.83 -27.99
CA GLU A 385 -1.88 11.97 -28.23
C GLU A 385 -1.09 10.67 -28.06
N LYS A 386 -1.69 9.60 -27.55
CA LYS A 386 -1.03 8.29 -27.23
C LYS A 386 0.24 8.43 -26.41
N ARG A 387 0.35 9.47 -25.60
CA ARG A 387 1.49 9.75 -24.70
C ARG A 387 1.22 9.30 -23.26
N PHE A 388 0.04 8.79 -23.03
CA PHE A 388 -0.48 8.44 -21.73
C PHE A 388 -1.07 7.06 -21.77
N ASP A 389 -0.65 6.20 -20.86
CA ASP A 389 -1.17 4.86 -20.67
C ASP A 389 -1.95 4.84 -19.34
N PRO A 390 -3.28 5.05 -19.38
CA PRO A 390 -4.08 5.17 -18.17
C PRO A 390 -4.16 3.85 -17.42
N ASP A 391 -4.01 3.93 -16.10
CA ASP A 391 -4.15 2.82 -15.17
C ASP A 391 -5.53 2.84 -14.48
N HIS A 392 -5.77 1.88 -13.58
CA HIS A 392 -7.01 1.78 -12.79
C HIS A 392 -7.27 3.05 -11.98
N VAL A 393 -6.23 3.67 -11.40
CA VAL A 393 -6.35 4.89 -10.60
C VAL A 393 -6.86 6.04 -11.46
N CYS A 394 -6.30 6.19 -12.67
CA CYS A 394 -6.73 7.23 -13.60
C CYS A 394 -8.19 7.08 -14.01
N PHE A 395 -8.64 5.85 -14.33
CA PHE A 395 -10.05 5.59 -14.65
C PHE A 395 -10.97 5.85 -13.47
N THR A 396 -10.57 5.51 -12.23
CA THR A 396 -11.34 5.85 -11.02
C THR A 396 -11.54 7.37 -10.90
N VAL A 397 -10.48 8.14 -11.11
CA VAL A 397 -10.55 9.62 -11.07
C VAL A 397 -11.46 10.18 -12.15
N VAL A 398 -11.38 9.66 -13.37
CA VAL A 398 -12.23 10.09 -14.50
C VAL A 398 -13.71 9.75 -14.24
N LEU A 399 -13.99 8.55 -13.74
CA LEU A 399 -15.35 8.16 -13.35
C LEU A 399 -15.89 9.04 -12.20
N THR A 400 -15.04 9.37 -11.22
CA THR A 400 -15.38 10.29 -10.13
C THR A 400 -15.66 11.69 -10.68
N ALA A 401 -14.89 12.18 -11.66
CA ALA A 401 -15.17 13.45 -12.34
C ALA A 401 -16.52 13.43 -13.06
N CYS A 402 -16.89 12.31 -13.68
CA CYS A 402 -18.22 12.12 -14.27
C CYS A 402 -19.32 12.14 -13.21
N ASN A 403 -19.11 11.52 -12.03
CA ASN A 403 -20.06 11.53 -10.92
C ASN A 403 -20.32 12.96 -10.43
N HIS A 404 -19.29 13.74 -10.15
CA HIS A 404 -19.43 15.12 -9.70
C HIS A 404 -20.05 16.04 -10.75
N SER A 405 -19.87 15.73 -12.03
CA SER A 405 -20.42 16.51 -13.14
C SER A 405 -21.77 15.98 -13.64
N GLY A 406 -22.25 14.86 -13.10
CA GLY A 406 -23.50 14.22 -13.51
C GLY A 406 -23.51 13.73 -14.96
N LEU A 407 -22.39 13.26 -15.50
CA LEU A 407 -22.22 12.85 -16.89
C LEU A 407 -22.33 11.33 -17.05
N LEU A 408 -23.53 10.77 -16.93
CA LEU A 408 -23.78 9.33 -16.95
C LEU A 408 -23.25 8.66 -18.24
N ASP A 409 -23.63 9.18 -19.42
CA ASP A 409 -23.26 8.54 -20.69
C ASP A 409 -21.75 8.50 -20.91
N LYS A 410 -21.04 9.58 -20.51
CA LYS A 410 -19.56 9.62 -20.57
C LYS A 410 -18.95 8.64 -19.60
N GLY A 411 -19.44 8.54 -18.37
CA GLY A 411 -18.96 7.58 -17.38
C GLY A 411 -19.10 6.15 -17.86
N ILE A 412 -20.26 5.77 -18.40
CA ILE A 412 -20.48 4.45 -19.00
C ILE A 412 -19.51 4.20 -20.16
N SER A 413 -19.29 5.23 -21.03
CA SER A 413 -18.36 5.12 -22.13
C SER A 413 -16.92 4.87 -21.65
N TYR A 414 -16.44 5.60 -20.63
CA TYR A 414 -15.10 5.41 -20.07
C TYR A 414 -14.95 4.06 -19.36
N PHE A 415 -15.97 3.62 -18.64
CA PHE A 415 -15.97 2.28 -18.02
C PHE A 415 -15.85 1.16 -19.06
N LYS A 416 -16.56 1.28 -20.18
CA LYS A 416 -16.43 0.33 -21.31
C LYS A 416 -15.05 0.40 -21.97
N LYS A 417 -14.52 1.61 -22.25
CA LYS A 417 -13.19 1.81 -22.84
C LYS A 417 -12.06 1.21 -22.00
N MET A 418 -12.19 1.24 -20.67
CA MET A 418 -11.22 0.61 -19.76
C MET A 418 -10.97 -0.85 -20.14
N THR A 419 -12.04 -1.59 -20.41
CA THR A 419 -11.96 -3.01 -20.78
C THR A 419 -11.63 -3.21 -22.28
N SER A 420 -12.32 -2.47 -23.18
CA SER A 420 -12.21 -2.69 -24.62
C SER A 420 -10.89 -2.21 -25.23
N ASP A 421 -10.43 -1.03 -24.79
CA ASP A 421 -9.30 -0.34 -25.45
C ASP A 421 -7.99 -0.53 -24.69
N TYR A 422 -8.06 -0.72 -23.35
CA TYR A 422 -6.88 -0.80 -22.48
C TYR A 422 -6.68 -2.17 -21.82
N ASN A 423 -7.59 -3.14 -22.04
CA ASN A 423 -7.55 -4.48 -21.43
C ASN A 423 -7.44 -4.47 -19.90
N LEU A 424 -7.95 -3.42 -19.25
CA LEU A 424 -7.98 -3.30 -17.80
C LEU A 424 -9.29 -3.91 -17.28
N VAL A 425 -9.19 -4.90 -16.41
CA VAL A 425 -10.37 -5.50 -15.76
C VAL A 425 -10.84 -4.57 -14.65
N PRO A 426 -12.09 -4.08 -14.67
CA PRO A 426 -12.58 -3.19 -13.62
C PRO A 426 -12.53 -3.85 -12.24
N GLU A 427 -12.04 -3.11 -11.26
CA GLU A 427 -11.94 -3.49 -9.86
C GLU A 427 -13.09 -2.88 -9.05
N VAL A 428 -13.09 -3.11 -7.75
CA VAL A 428 -14.14 -2.66 -6.80
C VAL A 428 -14.40 -1.15 -6.91
N ASP A 429 -13.34 -0.35 -7.03
CA ASP A 429 -13.44 1.12 -7.04
C ASP A 429 -14.14 1.66 -8.30
N GLN A 430 -13.87 1.08 -9.47
CA GLN A 430 -14.52 1.50 -10.71
C GLN A 430 -15.99 1.10 -10.73
N TYR A 431 -16.34 -0.09 -10.21
CA TYR A 431 -17.74 -0.49 -10.02
C TYR A 431 -18.45 0.44 -9.03
N ALA A 432 -17.80 0.80 -7.91
CA ALA A 432 -18.37 1.76 -6.96
C ALA A 432 -18.69 3.12 -7.61
N CYS A 433 -17.77 3.63 -8.44
CA CYS A 433 -18.00 4.86 -9.19
C CYS A 433 -19.17 4.72 -10.18
N LEU A 434 -19.30 3.59 -10.87
CA LEU A 434 -20.39 3.36 -11.82
C LEU A 434 -21.75 3.26 -11.13
N ILE A 435 -21.81 2.54 -9.99
CA ILE A 435 -23.00 2.42 -9.16
C ILE A 435 -23.44 3.80 -8.66
N ASP A 436 -22.49 4.59 -8.10
CA ASP A 436 -22.75 5.95 -7.62
C ASP A 436 -23.27 6.87 -8.75
N LEU A 437 -22.74 6.71 -9.95
CA LEU A 437 -23.15 7.49 -11.12
C LEU A 437 -24.59 7.21 -11.54
N TYR A 438 -25.01 5.94 -11.62
CA TYR A 438 -26.39 5.55 -11.87
C TYR A 438 -27.32 6.03 -10.75
N ALA A 439 -26.92 5.78 -9.49
CA ALA A 439 -27.70 6.11 -8.32
C ALA A 439 -27.96 7.62 -8.17
N ARG A 440 -26.96 8.46 -8.39
CA ARG A 440 -27.08 9.93 -8.39
C ARG A 440 -27.92 10.47 -9.54
N LYS A 441 -28.12 9.72 -10.61
CA LYS A 441 -29.03 10.06 -11.71
C LYS A 441 -30.46 9.58 -11.47
N GLY A 442 -30.71 8.88 -10.37
CA GLY A 442 -32.02 8.32 -10.05
C GLY A 442 -32.33 7.00 -10.74
N ASP A 443 -31.40 6.46 -11.53
CA ASP A 443 -31.54 5.14 -12.16
C ASP A 443 -31.12 4.04 -11.15
N LEU A 444 -31.93 3.92 -10.09
CA LEU A 444 -31.65 2.99 -8.99
C LEU A 444 -31.69 1.54 -9.43
N GLU A 445 -32.52 1.19 -10.41
CA GLU A 445 -32.63 -0.17 -10.92
C GLU A 445 -31.35 -0.59 -11.68
N SER A 446 -30.79 0.29 -12.51
CA SER A 446 -29.52 0.02 -13.19
C SER A 446 -28.35 -0.03 -12.19
N ALA A 447 -28.34 0.83 -11.17
CA ALA A 447 -27.35 0.77 -10.11
C ALA A 447 -27.39 -0.59 -9.38
N LYS A 448 -28.58 -1.06 -9.01
CA LYS A 448 -28.79 -2.36 -8.37
C LYS A 448 -28.34 -3.51 -9.27
N ARG A 449 -28.71 -3.49 -10.55
CA ARG A 449 -28.28 -4.50 -11.53
C ARG A 449 -26.76 -4.59 -11.63
N VAL A 450 -26.04 -3.46 -11.68
CA VAL A 450 -24.57 -3.45 -11.68
C VAL A 450 -24.03 -4.08 -10.41
N MET A 451 -24.64 -3.83 -9.24
CA MET A 451 -24.23 -4.45 -7.97
C MET A 451 -24.44 -5.97 -7.94
N GLU A 452 -25.45 -6.47 -8.65
CA GLU A 452 -25.74 -7.91 -8.75
C GLU A 452 -24.86 -8.63 -9.79
N GLU A 453 -24.51 -7.94 -10.89
CA GLU A 453 -23.73 -8.51 -12.00
C GLU A 453 -22.21 -8.43 -11.81
N MET A 454 -21.71 -7.55 -10.91
CA MET A 454 -20.26 -7.42 -10.69
C MET A 454 -19.65 -8.69 -10.07
N PRO A 455 -18.36 -8.99 -10.36
CA PRO A 455 -17.71 -10.21 -9.88
C PRO A 455 -17.32 -10.19 -8.40
N PHE A 456 -17.76 -9.19 -7.63
CA PHE A 456 -17.46 -8.98 -6.21
C PHE A 456 -18.73 -8.81 -5.41
N TYR A 457 -18.66 -9.05 -4.10
CA TYR A 457 -19.73 -8.66 -3.19
C TYR A 457 -19.71 -7.14 -2.95
N ALA A 458 -20.88 -6.50 -3.01
CA ALA A 458 -21.01 -5.08 -2.73
C ALA A 458 -20.59 -4.77 -1.29
N ASN A 459 -19.67 -3.84 -1.13
CA ASN A 459 -19.17 -3.41 0.17
C ASN A 459 -20.04 -2.33 0.82
N ALA A 460 -19.73 -1.98 2.07
CA ALA A 460 -20.50 -0.99 2.82
C ALA A 460 -20.53 0.40 2.16
N VAL A 461 -19.48 0.79 1.44
CA VAL A 461 -19.40 2.08 0.74
C VAL A 461 -20.42 2.14 -0.40
N MET A 462 -20.52 1.08 -1.21
CA MET A 462 -21.49 0.99 -2.32
C MET A 462 -22.92 1.03 -1.79
N TRP A 463 -23.23 0.21 -0.78
CA TRP A 463 -24.56 0.20 -0.16
C TRP A 463 -24.91 1.54 0.50
N SER A 464 -23.94 2.23 1.11
CA SER A 464 -24.14 3.55 1.73
C SER A 464 -24.45 4.63 0.70
N SER A 465 -23.72 4.66 -0.42
CA SER A 465 -23.99 5.58 -1.54
C SER A 465 -25.37 5.29 -2.15
N PHE A 466 -25.70 4.01 -2.38
CA PHE A 466 -26.99 3.59 -2.90
C PHE A 466 -28.14 3.96 -1.95
N LEU A 467 -27.99 3.71 -0.64
CA LEU A 467 -28.99 4.09 0.38
C LEU A 467 -29.22 5.61 0.40
N SER A 468 -28.15 6.40 0.27
CA SER A 468 -28.25 7.86 0.23
C SER A 468 -29.04 8.33 -0.99
N SER A 469 -28.84 7.70 -2.14
CA SER A 469 -29.60 7.99 -3.36
C SER A 469 -31.05 7.53 -3.25
N CYS A 470 -31.33 6.37 -2.63
CA CYS A 470 -32.69 5.94 -2.32
C CYS A 470 -33.44 6.96 -1.45
N LYS A 471 -32.75 7.59 -0.49
CA LYS A 471 -33.30 8.70 0.31
C LYS A 471 -33.63 9.91 -0.56
N GLU A 472 -32.72 10.32 -1.45
CA GLU A 472 -32.88 11.48 -2.31
C GLU A 472 -34.07 11.32 -3.26
N TYR A 473 -34.25 10.12 -3.84
CA TYR A 473 -35.34 9.82 -4.78
C TYR A 473 -36.59 9.23 -4.12
N GLY A 474 -36.60 9.09 -2.80
CA GLY A 474 -37.77 8.61 -2.05
C GLY A 474 -38.14 7.14 -2.29
N ASN A 475 -37.21 6.31 -2.73
CA ASN A 475 -37.45 4.90 -2.97
C ASN A 475 -37.38 4.09 -1.66
N VAL A 476 -38.54 3.77 -1.11
CA VAL A 476 -38.65 3.09 0.18
C VAL A 476 -38.21 1.64 0.12
N GLU A 477 -38.55 0.90 -0.95
CA GLU A 477 -38.24 -0.52 -1.07
C GLU A 477 -36.74 -0.79 -1.20
N LEU A 478 -36.10 -0.14 -2.16
CA LEU A 478 -34.65 -0.26 -2.35
C LEU A 478 -33.87 0.32 -1.17
N GLY A 479 -34.38 1.41 -0.56
CA GLY A 479 -33.77 1.98 0.65
C GLY A 479 -33.82 1.03 1.84
N ARG A 480 -34.93 0.30 2.03
CA ARG A 480 -35.03 -0.72 3.06
C ARG A 480 -34.03 -1.85 2.82
N GLU A 481 -33.97 -2.39 1.60
CA GLU A 481 -33.03 -3.45 1.23
C GLU A 481 -31.58 -3.04 1.51
N ALA A 482 -31.17 -1.85 1.04
CA ALA A 482 -29.84 -1.31 1.24
C ALA A 482 -29.47 -1.12 2.72
N ALA A 483 -30.42 -0.63 3.53
CA ALA A 483 -30.18 -0.44 4.95
C ALA A 483 -30.00 -1.79 5.69
N TYR A 484 -30.79 -2.81 5.36
CA TYR A 484 -30.64 -4.14 5.96
C TYR A 484 -29.29 -4.78 5.59
N LYS A 485 -28.83 -4.60 4.35
CA LYS A 485 -27.48 -5.04 3.96
C LYS A 485 -26.37 -4.33 4.75
N LEU A 486 -26.54 -3.04 5.04
CA LEU A 486 -25.61 -2.29 5.86
C LEU A 486 -25.67 -2.70 7.35
N PHE A 487 -26.83 -3.12 7.87
CA PHE A 487 -26.91 -3.67 9.23
C PHE A 487 -26.10 -4.97 9.37
N GLU A 488 -26.04 -5.79 8.31
CA GLU A 488 -25.21 -6.99 8.26
C GLU A 488 -23.71 -6.65 8.16
N LEU A 489 -23.35 -5.69 7.29
CA LEU A 489 -21.95 -5.32 7.01
C LEU A 489 -21.32 -4.45 8.10
N GLU A 490 -22.11 -3.52 8.67
CA GLU A 490 -21.66 -2.56 9.69
C GLU A 490 -22.59 -2.56 10.92
N PRO A 491 -22.65 -3.64 11.70
CA PRO A 491 -23.62 -3.78 12.79
C PRO A 491 -23.48 -2.74 13.91
N ARG A 492 -22.35 -2.02 13.98
CA ARG A 492 -22.10 -0.97 14.99
C ARG A 492 -22.33 0.45 14.47
N SER A 493 -22.69 0.64 13.20
CA SER A 493 -22.94 1.95 12.61
C SER A 493 -24.38 2.40 12.83
N PRO A 494 -24.66 3.54 13.48
CA PRO A 494 -26.00 4.07 13.60
C PRO A 494 -26.53 4.72 12.32
N VAL A 495 -25.64 5.04 11.35
CA VAL A 495 -25.97 5.82 10.16
C VAL A 495 -27.06 5.17 9.28
N PRO A 496 -26.98 3.88 8.94
CA PRO A 496 -28.01 3.24 8.11
C PRO A 496 -29.41 3.25 8.76
N TYR A 497 -29.48 3.12 10.09
CA TYR A 497 -30.75 3.19 10.84
C TYR A 497 -31.36 4.60 10.74
N LEU A 498 -30.55 5.63 10.86
CA LEU A 498 -30.99 7.03 10.79
C LEU A 498 -31.48 7.37 9.38
N VAL A 499 -30.73 6.96 8.33
CA VAL A 499 -31.11 7.22 6.95
C VAL A 499 -32.39 6.49 6.57
N LEU A 500 -32.57 5.23 7.00
CA LEU A 500 -33.81 4.48 6.77
C LEU A 500 -35.01 5.10 7.50
N ALA A 501 -34.79 5.55 8.75
CA ALA A 501 -35.83 6.27 9.49
C ALA A 501 -36.26 7.56 8.78
N ASP A 502 -35.31 8.29 8.17
CA ASP A 502 -35.58 9.48 7.37
C ASP A 502 -36.37 9.14 6.09
N ILE A 503 -36.04 8.05 5.40
CA ILE A 503 -36.78 7.55 4.23
C ILE A 503 -38.24 7.24 4.62
N TYR A 504 -38.45 6.50 5.70
CA TYR A 504 -39.79 6.19 6.19
C TYR A 504 -40.58 7.43 6.62
N ALA A 505 -39.90 8.39 7.28
CA ALA A 505 -40.54 9.65 7.68
C ALA A 505 -40.97 10.47 6.47
N SER A 506 -40.15 10.56 5.43
CA SER A 506 -40.49 11.25 4.18
C SER A 506 -41.69 10.59 3.44
N ALA A 507 -41.82 9.26 3.59
CA ALA A 507 -42.96 8.51 3.04
C ALA A 507 -44.19 8.50 3.94
N GLY A 508 -44.18 9.14 5.12
CA GLY A 508 -45.29 9.16 6.07
C GLY A 508 -45.48 7.86 6.87
N LEU A 509 -44.53 6.93 6.83
CA LEU A 509 -44.59 5.62 7.48
C LEU A 509 -44.10 5.68 8.95
N TRP A 510 -44.81 6.43 9.78
CA TRP A 510 -44.40 6.75 11.16
C TRP A 510 -44.25 5.51 12.07
N ASN A 511 -45.02 4.46 11.84
CA ASN A 511 -44.87 3.21 12.59
C ASN A 511 -43.52 2.55 12.31
N GLU A 512 -43.07 2.56 11.05
CA GLU A 512 -41.79 1.99 10.65
C GLU A 512 -40.61 2.85 11.20
N VAL A 513 -40.80 4.18 11.28
CA VAL A 513 -39.80 5.07 11.94
C VAL A 513 -39.60 4.66 13.39
N GLN A 514 -40.70 4.38 14.12
CA GLN A 514 -40.60 3.95 15.53
C GLN A 514 -39.91 2.58 15.65
N ASN A 515 -40.25 1.65 14.77
CA ASN A 515 -39.68 0.30 14.73
C ASN A 515 -38.16 0.34 14.53
N ILE A 516 -37.70 1.11 13.54
CA ILE A 516 -36.25 1.25 13.25
C ILE A 516 -35.50 1.93 14.40
N ARG A 517 -36.08 2.98 15.00
CA ARG A 517 -35.45 3.64 16.15
C ARG A 517 -35.38 2.72 17.38
N LYS A 518 -36.40 1.88 17.58
CA LYS A 518 -36.40 0.87 18.64
C LYS A 518 -35.30 -0.16 18.39
N LEU A 519 -35.18 -0.68 17.16
CA LEU A 519 -34.14 -1.63 16.76
C LEU A 519 -32.74 -1.06 16.93
N MET A 520 -32.53 0.21 16.59
CA MET A 520 -31.24 0.92 16.82
C MET A 520 -30.88 0.96 18.31
N ASN A 521 -31.87 1.27 19.18
CA ASN A 521 -31.65 1.33 20.63
C ASN A 521 -31.42 -0.08 21.23
N GLU A 522 -32.15 -1.11 20.78
CA GLU A 522 -31.96 -2.51 21.20
C GLU A 522 -30.53 -3.01 20.87
N ASN A 523 -29.96 -2.56 19.76
CA ASN A 523 -28.56 -2.83 19.40
C ASN A 523 -27.56 -1.94 20.15
N GLY A 524 -27.99 -1.14 21.13
CA GLY A 524 -27.11 -0.28 21.92
C GLY A 524 -26.50 0.90 21.18
N LEU A 525 -27.03 1.24 20.00
CA LEU A 525 -26.50 2.30 19.15
C LEU A 525 -27.08 3.66 19.56
N ARG A 526 -26.24 4.67 19.60
CA ARG A 526 -26.64 6.06 19.89
C ARG A 526 -26.32 6.96 18.72
N LYS A 527 -27.13 8.00 18.54
CA LYS A 527 -26.87 9.05 17.56
C LYS A 527 -25.49 9.69 17.87
N CYS A 528 -24.60 9.72 16.89
CA CYS A 528 -23.32 10.42 17.03
C CYS A 528 -23.55 11.93 17.28
N LEU A 529 -22.63 12.55 18.02
CA LEU A 529 -22.63 14.01 18.21
C LEU A 529 -22.47 14.70 16.82
N ALA A 530 -23.08 15.87 16.69
CA ALA A 530 -22.97 16.66 15.46
C ALA A 530 -21.50 16.94 15.09
N GLY A 531 -21.18 16.88 13.80
CA GLY A 531 -19.85 17.24 13.30
C GLY A 531 -19.54 18.72 13.58
N TRP A 532 -18.25 19.02 13.76
CA TRP A 532 -17.74 20.37 13.90
C TRP A 532 -17.34 20.88 12.52
N SER A 533 -17.70 22.14 12.19
CA SER A 533 -17.14 22.86 11.07
C SER A 533 -16.50 24.16 11.58
N TRP A 534 -15.37 24.54 11.02
CA TRP A 534 -14.68 25.79 11.33
C TRP A 534 -14.21 26.45 10.03
N VAL A 535 -14.07 27.76 10.08
CA VAL A 535 -13.60 28.58 8.96
C VAL A 535 -12.39 29.37 9.46
N GLU A 536 -11.30 29.32 8.71
CA GLU A 536 -10.12 30.15 8.96
C GLU A 536 -10.47 31.58 8.51
N VAL A 537 -10.44 32.51 9.45
CA VAL A 537 -10.64 33.93 9.17
C VAL A 537 -9.27 34.58 9.19
N ASP A 538 -8.81 35.07 8.03
CA ASP A 538 -7.62 35.93 7.97
C ASP A 538 -7.89 37.21 8.79
N ARG A 539 -7.26 37.33 9.93
CA ARG A 539 -7.15 38.63 10.60
C ARG A 539 -6.10 39.43 9.86
N THR A 540 -6.58 40.28 8.95
CA THR A 540 -5.80 41.40 8.44
C THR A 540 -5.59 42.36 9.59
N GLU A 541 -4.41 42.37 10.20
CA GLU A 541 -3.82 43.53 10.87
C GLU A 541 -2.52 43.88 10.15
#